data_71ad3c3dc0940be637a666fe4a315219
#
_entry.id   71ad3c3dc0940be637a666fe4a315219
#
_cell.length_a   1.000
_cell.length_b   1.000
_cell.length_c   1.000
_cell.angle_alpha   90.00
_cell.angle_beta   90.00
_cell.angle_gamma   90.00
#
_symmetry.space_group_name_H-M   'P 1'
#
loop_
_entity.id
_entity.type
_entity.pdbx_description
1 polymer ?
#
loop_
_entity_poly.entity_id
_entity_poly.type
_entity_poly.pdbx_seq_one_letter_code
_entity_poly.pdbx_strand_id
1 'polypeptide(L)'
;MNKVNAVMVGGLFDENGISAFARPVLFGTAGDAMRDALPDAVEACFFAHDDRESAVAGAQDIALDAANRFASLAALPESEHVLVLAAPFALFHLAETHLNTGYGVSVLSAEQQGFDAEGQPLPRDSRCYAAMFTWDMLKKALASGADTLDGLVAAAVAAGAQKGIAITKIYVICDGTAAFMAQVEMMQRVNYGLIKKGVQIFDLTSTYIAPDADIAPGATILPGCHIRPGCKVGAGAVIGPNTILEKAEIGAGTTVNNSQVYESTVGSNTTVGPFAYIRPQSVVGDGCRIGDFVELKKSTIGNGTKVSHLTYIGDATVGERVNFGCGTVVVNYDGYHKYRTEIGDDCFIGCNTNLVSPVKLGDRAFTAAGTTVTKDVPAGALSVARSRQTNLEGWNDRRRAAHEKDKK
;
A
#
# COMPACT_ATOMS: atom_id res chain seq x y z
N MET A 1 27.12 15.16 -14.31
CA MET A 1 25.70 15.51 -14.12
C MET A 1 25.68 16.70 -13.19
N ASN A 2 24.89 17.72 -13.49
CA ASN A 2 24.79 18.90 -12.63
C ASN A 2 24.06 18.50 -11.34
N LYS A 3 24.60 18.89 -10.19
CA LYS A 3 24.01 18.58 -8.89
C LYS A 3 22.77 19.45 -8.64
N VAL A 4 21.63 18.81 -8.46
CA VAL A 4 20.36 19.48 -8.21
C VAL A 4 19.86 19.10 -6.81
N ASN A 5 19.59 20.10 -5.98
CA ASN A 5 18.82 19.92 -4.75
C ASN A 5 17.38 20.36 -4.99
N ALA A 6 16.40 19.63 -4.46
CA ALA A 6 15.01 20.05 -4.48
C ALA A 6 14.59 20.51 -3.09
N VAL A 7 13.75 21.54 -3.02
CA VAL A 7 13.13 21.99 -1.78
C VAL A 7 11.64 22.22 -1.95
N MET A 8 10.86 21.58 -1.14
CA MET A 8 9.44 21.85 -0.95
C MET A 8 9.28 22.94 0.10
N VAL A 9 8.47 23.97 -0.18
CA VAL A 9 8.27 25.10 0.74
C VAL A 9 6.86 25.04 1.28
N GLY A 10 6.72 24.60 2.54
CA GLY A 10 5.48 24.48 3.29
C GLY A 10 4.83 25.82 3.65
N GLY A 11 4.00 25.81 4.69
CA GLY A 11 3.27 26.99 5.16
C GLY A 11 2.05 27.34 4.32
N LEU A 12 1.52 26.38 3.57
CA LEU A 12 0.24 26.51 2.82
C LEU A 12 -0.86 25.75 3.53
N PHE A 13 -1.79 26.49 4.13
CA PHE A 13 -2.93 25.91 4.87
C PHE A 13 -4.24 26.37 4.23
N ASP A 14 -5.24 25.50 4.25
CA ASP A 14 -6.61 25.87 3.89
C ASP A 14 -7.31 26.60 5.05
N GLU A 15 -8.60 26.95 4.84
CA GLU A 15 -9.46 27.62 5.82
C GLU A 15 -9.65 26.80 7.14
N ASN A 16 -9.44 25.48 7.10
CA ASN A 16 -9.53 24.58 8.22
C ASN A 16 -8.17 24.33 8.90
N GLY A 17 -7.11 24.97 8.45
CA GLY A 17 -5.76 24.81 8.94
C GLY A 17 -5.08 23.51 8.50
N ILE A 18 -5.56 22.84 7.45
CA ILE A 18 -4.94 21.62 6.92
C ILE A 18 -3.86 22.02 5.91
N SER A 19 -2.63 21.53 6.14
CA SER A 19 -1.53 21.76 5.20
C SER A 19 -1.83 21.12 3.84
N ALA A 20 -1.51 21.86 2.79
CA ALA A 20 -1.61 21.39 1.41
C ALA A 20 -0.71 20.16 1.16
N PHE A 21 0.48 20.11 1.76
CA PHE A 21 1.41 18.98 1.64
C PHE A 21 0.96 17.72 2.39
N ALA A 22 0.17 17.86 3.45
CA ALA A 22 -0.37 16.74 4.22
C ALA A 22 -1.66 16.14 3.64
N ARG A 23 -2.20 16.69 2.55
CA ARG A 23 -3.43 16.17 1.95
C ARG A 23 -3.23 14.77 1.41
N PRO A 24 -4.18 13.85 1.69
CA PRO A 24 -4.10 12.49 1.17
C PRO A 24 -4.16 12.45 -0.35
N VAL A 25 -3.24 11.74 -0.96
CA VAL A 25 -3.22 11.46 -2.40
C VAL A 25 -2.81 10.02 -2.59
N LEU A 26 -3.68 9.20 -3.16
CA LEU A 26 -3.50 7.76 -3.37
C LEU A 26 -3.19 7.04 -2.03
N PHE A 27 -1.98 6.56 -1.82
CA PHE A 27 -1.56 5.81 -0.62
C PHE A 27 -0.59 6.61 0.28
N GLY A 28 -0.44 7.89 0.05
CA GLY A 28 0.46 8.77 0.79
C GLY A 28 -0.11 10.16 0.95
N THR A 29 0.78 11.13 1.17
CA THR A 29 0.45 12.55 1.18
C THR A 29 0.84 13.21 -0.15
N ALA A 30 0.35 14.42 -0.37
CA ALA A 30 0.76 15.22 -1.53
C ALA A 30 2.27 15.53 -1.52
N GLY A 31 2.86 15.71 -0.34
CA GLY A 31 4.29 15.89 -0.16
C GLY A 31 5.08 14.62 -0.55
N ASP A 32 4.64 13.45 -0.09
CA ASP A 32 5.27 12.17 -0.44
C ASP A 32 5.19 11.92 -1.94
N ALA A 33 4.00 12.11 -2.53
CA ALA A 33 3.80 11.93 -3.97
C ALA A 33 4.68 12.88 -4.81
N MET A 34 4.90 14.09 -4.32
CA MET A 34 5.75 15.07 -5.00
C MET A 34 7.24 14.70 -4.89
N ARG A 35 7.69 14.26 -3.70
CA ARG A 35 9.04 13.76 -3.50
C ARG A 35 9.34 12.55 -4.40
N ASP A 36 8.41 11.59 -4.49
CA ASP A 36 8.56 10.38 -5.29
C ASP A 36 8.55 10.64 -6.81
N ALA A 37 8.00 11.78 -7.24
CA ALA A 37 8.00 12.20 -8.63
C ALA A 37 9.28 12.95 -9.06
N LEU A 38 10.20 13.24 -8.14
CA LEU A 38 11.47 13.91 -8.47
C LEU A 38 12.36 12.99 -9.31
N PRO A 39 13.05 13.52 -10.32
CA PRO A 39 13.96 12.72 -11.15
C PRO A 39 15.25 12.32 -10.39
N ASP A 40 15.89 11.25 -10.83
CA ASP A 40 17.14 10.72 -10.26
C ASP A 40 18.29 11.74 -10.23
N ALA A 41 18.23 12.79 -11.05
CA ALA A 41 19.19 13.89 -11.04
C ALA A 41 19.12 14.77 -9.76
N VAL A 42 18.07 14.61 -8.95
CA VAL A 42 17.94 15.30 -7.64
C VAL A 42 18.69 14.52 -6.59
N GLU A 43 19.82 15.09 -6.11
CA GLU A 43 20.69 14.44 -5.12
C GLU A 43 20.12 14.49 -3.69
N ALA A 44 19.45 15.58 -3.33
CA ALA A 44 18.85 15.77 -2.01
C ALA A 44 17.51 16.49 -2.11
N CYS A 45 16.55 16.07 -1.29
CA CYS A 45 15.26 16.72 -1.14
C CYS A 45 15.13 17.29 0.26
N PHE A 46 14.63 18.53 0.37
CA PHE A 46 14.41 19.26 1.60
C PHE A 46 12.93 19.64 1.72
N PHE A 47 12.45 19.76 2.95
CA PHE A 47 11.13 20.29 3.24
C PHE A 47 11.24 21.40 4.29
N ALA A 48 10.94 22.62 3.87
CA ALA A 48 10.85 23.77 4.76
C ALA A 48 9.45 23.82 5.35
N HIS A 49 9.30 23.51 6.63
CA HIS A 49 7.99 23.42 7.30
C HIS A 49 8.06 23.93 8.75
N ASP A 50 6.91 24.20 9.32
CA ASP A 50 6.74 24.54 10.73
C ASP A 50 6.15 23.38 11.53
N ASP A 51 5.98 23.56 12.85
CA ASP A 51 5.49 22.53 13.77
C ASP A 51 4.05 22.05 13.47
N ARG A 52 3.31 22.74 12.60
CA ARG A 52 1.95 22.38 12.19
C ARG A 52 1.91 21.39 11.02
N GLU A 53 3.04 21.17 10.39
CA GLU A 53 3.16 20.27 9.22
C GLU A 53 3.96 19.04 9.62
N SER A 54 3.52 17.88 9.15
CA SER A 54 4.26 16.64 9.30
C SER A 54 5.41 16.58 8.31
N ALA A 55 6.54 16.04 8.73
CA ALA A 55 7.68 15.81 7.85
C ALA A 55 7.30 14.94 6.64
N VAL A 56 7.92 15.23 5.51
CA VAL A 56 7.79 14.40 4.30
C VAL A 56 8.85 13.30 4.35
N ALA A 57 8.43 12.06 4.20
CA ALA A 57 9.34 10.92 4.29
C ALA A 57 10.46 11.00 3.25
N GLY A 58 11.72 10.87 3.71
CA GLY A 58 12.90 10.95 2.85
C GLY A 58 13.34 12.36 2.44
N ALA A 59 12.66 13.43 2.90
CA ALA A 59 13.15 14.80 2.82
C ALA A 59 13.89 15.18 4.13
N GLN A 60 14.84 16.12 4.01
CA GLN A 60 15.52 16.70 5.16
C GLN A 60 14.77 17.94 5.64
N ASP A 61 14.53 18.05 6.94
CA ASP A 61 13.74 19.14 7.49
C ASP A 61 14.53 20.45 7.53
N ILE A 62 13.87 21.56 7.18
CA ILE A 62 14.34 22.92 7.32
C ILE A 62 13.26 23.72 8.08
N ALA A 63 13.66 24.50 9.07
CA ALA A 63 12.72 25.37 9.79
C ALA A 63 12.14 26.44 8.86
N LEU A 64 10.80 26.55 8.82
CA LEU A 64 10.10 27.55 8.05
C LEU A 64 10.18 28.92 8.73
N ASP A 65 10.54 29.96 7.97
CA ASP A 65 10.40 31.34 8.44
C ASP A 65 8.92 31.78 8.27
N ALA A 66 8.25 32.01 9.39
CA ALA A 66 6.83 32.38 9.39
C ALA A 66 6.54 33.77 8.77
N ALA A 67 7.53 34.67 8.77
CA ALA A 67 7.38 36.00 8.19
C ALA A 67 7.57 36.01 6.66
N ASN A 68 8.51 35.18 6.17
CA ASN A 68 8.74 34.98 4.75
C ASN A 68 9.18 33.54 4.51
N ARG A 69 8.25 32.70 4.08
CA ARG A 69 8.50 31.26 3.89
C ARG A 69 9.66 30.96 2.91
N PHE A 70 9.97 31.86 1.97
CA PHE A 70 11.08 31.68 1.05
C PHE A 70 12.43 32.09 1.65
N ALA A 71 12.47 32.86 2.75
CA ALA A 71 13.71 33.16 3.45
C ALA A 71 14.37 31.88 4.00
N SER A 72 13.59 30.85 4.30
CA SER A 72 14.10 29.52 4.73
C SER A 72 15.05 28.87 3.74
N LEU A 73 14.97 29.23 2.44
CA LEU A 73 15.86 28.71 1.40
C LEU A 73 17.33 29.12 1.61
N ALA A 74 17.61 30.14 2.44
CA ALA A 74 18.96 30.53 2.79
C ALA A 74 19.68 29.46 3.65
N ALA A 75 18.94 28.53 4.29
CA ALA A 75 19.48 27.43 5.08
C ALA A 75 19.89 26.21 4.24
N LEU A 76 19.59 26.20 2.94
CA LEU A 76 19.96 25.09 2.04
C LEU A 76 21.47 24.97 1.90
N PRO A 77 22.02 23.75 1.81
CA PRO A 77 23.41 23.54 1.43
C PRO A 77 23.67 23.97 -0.01
N GLU A 78 24.88 24.44 -0.27
CA GLU A 78 25.29 24.87 -1.59
C GLU A 78 25.21 23.70 -2.60
N SER A 79 24.67 23.99 -3.80
CA SER A 79 24.59 23.05 -4.92
C SER A 79 24.72 23.83 -6.23
N GLU A 80 24.83 23.14 -7.37
CA GLU A 80 24.86 23.84 -8.67
C GLU A 80 23.51 24.44 -9.00
N HIS A 81 22.43 23.69 -8.72
CA HIS A 81 21.05 24.09 -8.99
C HIS A 81 20.14 23.76 -7.82
N VAL A 82 19.08 24.55 -7.66
CA VAL A 82 18.03 24.33 -6.66
C VAL A 82 16.67 24.39 -7.37
N LEU A 83 15.91 23.29 -7.26
CA LEU A 83 14.52 23.22 -7.67
C LEU A 83 13.63 23.59 -6.49
N VAL A 84 12.98 24.73 -6.58
CA VAL A 84 12.05 25.26 -5.58
C VAL A 84 10.63 24.86 -5.95
N LEU A 85 9.96 24.15 -5.05
CA LEU A 85 8.60 23.65 -5.18
C LEU A 85 7.72 24.40 -4.16
N ALA A 86 7.00 25.43 -4.62
CA ALA A 86 6.32 26.40 -3.76
C ALA A 86 4.92 25.96 -3.33
N ALA A 87 4.38 24.90 -3.91
CA ALA A 87 3.11 24.29 -3.56
C ALA A 87 3.17 22.78 -3.88
N PRO A 88 2.40 21.93 -3.22
CA PRO A 88 2.27 20.54 -3.63
C PRO A 88 1.48 20.49 -4.94
N PHE A 89 1.95 19.69 -5.85
CA PHE A 89 1.25 19.38 -7.07
C PHE A 89 1.48 17.92 -7.45
N ALA A 90 0.49 17.30 -8.07
CA ALA A 90 0.66 15.98 -8.64
C ALA A 90 1.61 16.09 -9.84
N LEU A 91 2.89 15.92 -9.57
CA LEU A 91 3.90 15.66 -10.59
C LEU A 91 3.87 14.18 -10.91
N PHE A 92 3.63 13.88 -12.16
CA PHE A 92 3.59 12.49 -12.57
C PHE A 92 4.93 11.96 -13.05
N HIS A 93 5.76 12.82 -13.51
CA HIS A 93 7.13 12.57 -13.87
C HIS A 93 7.76 13.89 -14.25
N LEU A 94 8.59 14.43 -13.42
CA LEU A 94 9.47 15.50 -13.80
C LEU A 94 10.61 14.85 -14.59
N ALA A 95 10.49 14.81 -15.92
CA ALA A 95 11.57 14.31 -16.74
C ALA A 95 12.82 15.20 -16.55
N GLU A 96 14.01 14.62 -16.60
CA GLU A 96 15.27 15.38 -16.53
C GLU A 96 15.31 16.53 -17.55
N THR A 97 14.63 16.38 -18.70
CA THR A 97 14.46 17.42 -19.72
C THR A 97 13.72 18.66 -19.23
N HIS A 98 12.89 18.55 -18.16
CA HIS A 98 12.22 19.69 -17.54
C HIS A 98 13.16 20.42 -16.57
N LEU A 99 14.24 19.77 -16.10
CA LEU A 99 15.34 20.39 -15.36
C LEU A 99 16.26 21.10 -16.36
N ASN A 100 15.80 22.23 -16.88
CA ASN A 100 16.56 22.94 -17.91
C ASN A 100 17.70 23.74 -17.27
N THR A 101 18.84 23.06 -17.03
CA THR A 101 20.03 23.61 -16.35
C THR A 101 20.79 24.65 -17.18
N GLY A 102 20.42 24.86 -18.46
CA GLY A 102 21.05 25.84 -19.33
C GLY A 102 20.67 27.30 -19.05
N TYR A 103 19.77 27.56 -18.10
CA TYR A 103 19.26 28.90 -17.76
C TYR A 103 19.61 29.25 -16.31
N GLY A 104 19.77 30.55 -16.05
CA GLY A 104 19.96 31.05 -14.69
C GLY A 104 18.74 30.84 -13.78
N VAL A 105 17.53 30.89 -14.39
CA VAL A 105 16.27 30.46 -13.77
C VAL A 105 15.38 29.80 -14.83
N SER A 106 14.78 28.65 -14.50
CA SER A 106 13.82 27.96 -15.36
C SER A 106 12.53 27.76 -14.59
N VAL A 107 11.42 28.26 -15.14
CA VAL A 107 10.09 28.19 -14.54
C VAL A 107 9.34 27.00 -15.09
N LEU A 108 8.77 26.18 -14.20
CA LEU A 108 7.78 25.17 -14.55
C LEU A 108 6.41 25.88 -14.58
N SER A 109 5.87 26.09 -15.79
CA SER A 109 4.56 26.67 -15.97
C SER A 109 3.49 25.59 -16.01
N ALA A 110 2.50 25.72 -15.13
CA ALA A 110 1.30 24.90 -15.17
C ALA A 110 0.28 25.51 -16.14
N GLU A 111 -0.09 24.78 -17.18
CA GLU A 111 -1.36 25.04 -17.84
C GLU A 111 -2.49 24.38 -17.04
N GLN A 112 -2.87 24.97 -15.93
CA GLN A 112 -4.06 24.52 -15.21
C GLN A 112 -5.27 25.30 -15.76
N GLN A 113 -6.14 24.58 -16.45
CA GLN A 113 -7.46 25.08 -16.79
C GLN A 113 -8.39 24.72 -15.64
N GLY A 114 -8.69 25.66 -14.75
CA GLY A 114 -9.77 25.52 -13.77
C GLY A 114 -11.13 25.72 -14.44
N PHE A 115 -12.18 25.19 -13.82
CA PHE A 115 -13.57 25.40 -14.22
C PHE A 115 -14.35 25.88 -12.99
N ASP A 116 -15.31 26.77 -13.21
CA ASP A 116 -16.26 27.20 -12.18
C ASP A 116 -17.31 26.10 -11.88
N ALA A 117 -18.25 26.41 -10.97
CA ALA A 117 -19.32 25.47 -10.60
C ALA A 117 -20.27 25.14 -11.76
N GLU A 118 -20.34 26.02 -12.76
CA GLU A 118 -21.14 25.87 -13.97
C GLU A 118 -20.36 25.19 -15.12
N GLY A 119 -19.10 24.80 -14.89
CA GLY A 119 -18.25 24.13 -15.86
C GLY A 119 -17.64 25.06 -16.92
N GLN A 120 -17.65 26.39 -16.68
CA GLN A 120 -16.99 27.34 -17.57
C GLN A 120 -15.50 27.45 -17.23
N PRO A 121 -14.61 27.60 -18.24
CA PRO A 121 -13.19 27.73 -18.01
C PRO A 121 -12.87 29.01 -17.23
N LEU A 122 -12.25 28.87 -16.05
CA LEU A 122 -11.69 30.00 -15.31
C LEU A 122 -10.49 30.60 -16.05
N PRO A 123 -10.14 31.87 -15.78
CA PRO A 123 -8.89 32.43 -16.27
C PRO A 123 -7.70 31.54 -15.94
N ARG A 124 -6.80 31.34 -16.90
CA ARG A 124 -5.58 30.52 -16.68
C ARG A 124 -4.78 31.13 -15.53
N ASP A 125 -4.48 30.29 -14.53
CA ASP A 125 -3.59 30.65 -13.44
C ASP A 125 -2.15 30.68 -13.98
N SER A 126 -1.54 31.86 -14.01
CA SER A 126 -0.18 32.07 -14.47
C SER A 126 0.85 32.09 -13.35
N ARG A 127 0.44 31.82 -12.10
CA ARG A 127 1.37 31.77 -10.96
C ARG A 127 2.43 30.70 -11.16
N CYS A 128 3.64 31.01 -10.71
CA CYS A 128 4.75 30.08 -10.69
C CYS A 128 4.65 29.21 -9.43
N TYR A 129 4.55 27.91 -9.60
CA TYR A 129 4.51 26.95 -8.48
C TYR A 129 5.82 26.18 -8.31
N ALA A 130 6.65 26.15 -9.35
CA ALA A 130 7.97 25.54 -9.31
C ALA A 130 8.95 26.29 -10.21
N ALA A 131 10.16 26.49 -9.73
CA ALA A 131 11.24 27.06 -10.51
C ALA A 131 12.58 26.48 -10.11
N MET A 132 13.45 26.23 -11.09
CA MET A 132 14.83 25.86 -10.88
C MET A 132 15.72 27.07 -11.05
N PHE A 133 16.63 27.26 -10.10
CA PHE A 133 17.61 28.34 -10.09
C PHE A 133 19.02 27.76 -10.13
N THR A 134 19.98 28.45 -10.75
CA THR A 134 21.38 28.28 -10.36
C THR A 134 21.56 28.80 -8.93
N TRP A 135 22.47 28.22 -8.16
CA TRP A 135 22.68 28.61 -6.77
C TRP A 135 23.01 30.13 -6.63
N ASP A 136 23.83 30.64 -7.52
CA ASP A 136 24.18 32.07 -7.51
C ASP A 136 22.96 32.98 -7.73
N MET A 137 22.07 32.62 -8.66
CA MET A 137 20.85 33.40 -8.93
C MET A 137 19.85 33.27 -7.80
N LEU A 138 19.75 32.11 -7.14
CA LEU A 138 18.88 31.96 -5.96
C LEU A 138 19.36 32.89 -4.82
N LYS A 139 20.65 32.90 -4.51
CA LYS A 139 21.23 33.82 -3.50
C LYS A 139 20.92 35.29 -3.79
N LYS A 140 21.10 35.72 -5.05
CA LYS A 140 20.77 37.08 -5.46
C LYS A 140 19.28 37.39 -5.35
N ALA A 141 18.42 36.42 -5.71
CA ALA A 141 16.99 36.58 -5.60
C ALA A 141 16.52 36.68 -4.14
N LEU A 142 17.06 35.84 -3.26
CA LEU A 142 16.75 35.88 -1.81
C LEU A 142 17.13 37.21 -1.17
N ALA A 143 18.23 37.84 -1.61
CA ALA A 143 18.65 39.13 -1.12
C ALA A 143 17.64 40.28 -1.43
N SER A 144 16.69 40.06 -2.36
CA SER A 144 15.62 41.02 -2.65
C SER A 144 14.53 41.05 -1.58
N GLY A 145 14.45 40.05 -0.71
CA GLY A 145 13.38 39.90 0.28
C GLY A 145 12.04 39.47 -0.32
N ALA A 146 12.02 38.94 -1.55
CA ALA A 146 10.78 38.47 -2.20
C ALA A 146 10.12 37.37 -1.35
N ASP A 147 8.81 37.48 -1.20
CA ASP A 147 7.94 36.58 -0.39
C ASP A 147 7.09 35.61 -1.23
N THR A 148 7.29 35.65 -2.56
CA THR A 148 6.63 34.75 -3.53
C THR A 148 7.64 34.16 -4.49
N LEU A 149 7.33 32.99 -5.05
CA LEU A 149 8.18 32.37 -6.06
C LEU A 149 8.28 33.22 -7.33
N ASP A 150 7.18 33.84 -7.76
CA ASP A 150 7.18 34.80 -8.87
C ASP A 150 8.10 36.00 -8.58
N GLY A 151 8.09 36.50 -7.35
CA GLY A 151 9.00 37.56 -6.90
C GLY A 151 10.47 37.14 -6.96
N LEU A 152 10.80 35.90 -6.50
CA LEU A 152 12.16 35.36 -6.61
C LEU A 152 12.60 35.20 -8.07
N VAL A 153 11.70 34.71 -8.95
CA VAL A 153 11.98 34.62 -10.38
C VAL A 153 12.23 35.98 -11.00
N ALA A 154 11.41 36.97 -10.69
CA ALA A 154 11.58 38.34 -11.15
C ALA A 154 12.91 38.96 -10.67
N ALA A 155 13.27 38.75 -9.40
CA ALA A 155 14.54 39.20 -8.82
C ALA A 155 15.75 38.55 -9.49
N ALA A 156 15.68 37.24 -9.76
CA ALA A 156 16.76 36.53 -10.50
C ALA A 156 16.94 37.09 -11.90
N VAL A 157 15.86 37.36 -12.63
CA VAL A 157 15.89 37.96 -13.95
C VAL A 157 16.47 39.38 -13.89
N ALA A 158 16.07 40.18 -12.92
CA ALA A 158 16.63 41.53 -12.69
C ALA A 158 18.12 41.49 -12.36
N ALA A 159 18.60 40.41 -11.72
CA ALA A 159 20.00 40.14 -11.45
C ALA A 159 20.79 39.59 -12.66
N GLY A 160 20.16 39.46 -13.82
CA GLY A 160 20.78 39.06 -15.08
C GLY A 160 20.60 37.59 -15.45
N ALA A 161 19.72 36.83 -14.77
CA ALA A 161 19.43 35.46 -15.16
C ALA A 161 18.68 35.41 -16.50
N GLN A 162 19.10 34.53 -17.37
CA GLN A 162 18.27 34.13 -18.51
C GLN A 162 17.13 33.24 -17.99
N LYS A 163 15.88 33.56 -18.42
CA LYS A 163 14.68 32.81 -18.01
C LYS A 163 14.33 31.75 -19.04
N GLY A 164 14.32 30.49 -18.61
CA GLY A 164 13.73 29.37 -19.32
C GLY A 164 12.28 29.12 -18.89
N ILE A 165 11.48 28.50 -19.75
CA ILE A 165 10.13 28.06 -19.43
C ILE A 165 9.99 26.59 -19.85
N ALA A 166 9.63 25.72 -18.91
CA ALA A 166 9.21 24.36 -19.21
C ALA A 166 7.70 24.26 -18.97
N ILE A 167 6.97 23.77 -19.96
CA ILE A 167 5.52 23.60 -19.87
C ILE A 167 5.24 22.14 -19.51
N THR A 168 4.53 21.91 -18.42
CA THR A 168 4.10 20.59 -18.03
C THR A 168 2.68 20.63 -17.47
N LYS A 169 1.94 19.53 -17.57
CA LYS A 169 0.65 19.41 -16.89
C LYS A 169 0.91 19.22 -15.39
N ILE A 170 0.51 20.20 -14.62
CA ILE A 170 0.60 20.20 -13.15
C ILE A 170 -0.80 20.40 -12.59
N TYR A 171 -1.20 19.54 -11.64
CA TYR A 171 -2.38 19.77 -10.81
C TYR A 171 -1.91 20.27 -9.45
N VAL A 172 -2.09 21.54 -9.17
CA VAL A 172 -1.75 22.13 -7.88
C VAL A 172 -2.77 21.66 -6.83
N ILE A 173 -2.29 21.10 -5.74
CA ILE A 173 -3.11 20.56 -4.65
C ILE A 173 -3.28 21.67 -3.60
N CYS A 174 -4.26 22.54 -3.78
CA CYS A 174 -4.55 23.63 -2.86
C CYS A 174 -5.68 23.31 -1.87
N ASP A 175 -6.58 22.41 -2.22
CA ASP A 175 -7.75 22.04 -1.42
C ASP A 175 -8.12 20.54 -1.59
N GLY A 176 -9.20 20.11 -0.96
CA GLY A 176 -9.67 18.73 -1.01
C GLY A 176 -10.13 18.28 -2.39
N THR A 177 -10.71 19.20 -3.18
CA THR A 177 -11.15 18.92 -4.56
C THR A 177 -9.94 18.70 -5.47
N ALA A 178 -8.94 19.58 -5.38
CA ALA A 178 -7.70 19.45 -6.12
C ALA A 178 -6.95 18.16 -5.75
N ALA A 179 -6.91 17.79 -4.45
CA ALA A 179 -6.32 16.53 -4.00
C ALA A 179 -7.05 15.31 -4.59
N PHE A 180 -8.38 15.34 -4.62
CA PHE A 180 -9.17 14.28 -5.24
C PHE A 180 -8.87 14.15 -6.74
N MET A 181 -8.85 15.25 -7.47
CA MET A 181 -8.54 15.25 -8.91
C MET A 181 -7.11 14.75 -9.18
N ALA A 182 -6.15 15.15 -8.36
CA ALA A 182 -4.78 14.66 -8.43
C ALA A 182 -4.72 13.14 -8.21
N GLN A 183 -5.46 12.62 -7.21
CA GLN A 183 -5.55 11.19 -6.95
C GLN A 183 -6.10 10.42 -8.15
N VAL A 184 -7.19 10.90 -8.76
CA VAL A 184 -7.79 10.27 -9.95
C VAL A 184 -6.79 10.22 -11.10
N GLU A 185 -6.11 11.30 -11.37
CA GLU A 185 -5.10 11.37 -12.43
C GLU A 185 -3.91 10.44 -12.15
N MET A 186 -3.40 10.40 -10.92
CA MET A 186 -2.31 9.49 -10.53
C MET A 186 -2.73 8.03 -10.72
N MET A 187 -3.90 7.66 -10.22
CA MET A 187 -4.46 6.32 -10.39
C MET A 187 -4.52 5.93 -11.87
N GLN A 188 -5.05 6.79 -12.72
CA GLN A 188 -5.13 6.52 -14.16
C GLN A 188 -3.76 6.34 -14.79
N ARG A 189 -2.77 7.15 -14.45
CA ARG A 189 -1.42 7.05 -15.01
C ARG A 189 -0.71 5.76 -14.61
N VAL A 190 -0.80 5.38 -13.33
CA VAL A 190 -0.26 4.10 -12.85
C VAL A 190 -0.91 2.96 -13.64
N ASN A 191 -2.24 2.95 -13.71
CA ASN A 191 -2.99 1.90 -14.39
C ASN A 191 -2.66 1.84 -15.90
N TYR A 192 -2.64 2.96 -16.60
CA TYR A 192 -2.24 3.01 -18.02
C TYR A 192 -0.77 2.62 -18.24
N GLY A 193 0.12 3.00 -17.32
CA GLY A 193 1.52 2.57 -17.34
C GLY A 193 1.66 1.06 -17.26
N LEU A 194 0.90 0.41 -16.39
CA LEU A 194 0.87 -1.04 -16.24
C LEU A 194 0.24 -1.74 -17.45
N ILE A 195 -0.85 -1.20 -18.01
CA ILE A 195 -1.46 -1.71 -19.25
C ILE A 195 -0.45 -1.70 -20.41
N LYS A 196 0.32 -0.62 -20.56
CA LYS A 196 1.37 -0.55 -21.58
C LYS A 196 2.48 -1.59 -21.36
N LYS A 197 2.71 -2.02 -20.14
CA LYS A 197 3.64 -3.10 -19.78
C LYS A 197 3.05 -4.50 -19.98
N GLY A 198 1.76 -4.61 -20.37
CA GLY A 198 1.10 -5.89 -20.63
C GLY A 198 0.30 -6.46 -19.44
N VAL A 199 0.01 -5.65 -18.42
CA VAL A 199 -0.92 -6.01 -17.34
C VAL A 199 -2.36 -5.77 -17.81
N GLN A 200 -3.28 -6.67 -17.49
CA GLN A 200 -4.70 -6.53 -17.80
C GLN A 200 -5.43 -5.91 -16.60
N ILE A 201 -6.05 -4.75 -16.78
CA ILE A 201 -6.84 -4.08 -15.74
C ILE A 201 -8.26 -3.89 -16.27
N PHE A 202 -9.25 -4.49 -15.59
CA PHE A 202 -10.63 -4.53 -16.06
C PHE A 202 -11.44 -3.27 -15.74
N ASP A 203 -11.08 -2.57 -14.68
CA ASP A 203 -11.75 -1.32 -14.30
C ASP A 203 -10.72 -0.30 -13.78
N LEU A 204 -10.61 0.81 -14.49
CA LEU A 204 -9.68 1.89 -14.17
C LEU A 204 -10.22 2.83 -13.08
N THR A 205 -11.49 2.75 -12.75
CA THR A 205 -12.15 3.69 -11.83
C THR A 205 -12.21 3.20 -10.39
N SER A 206 -12.18 1.89 -10.17
CA SER A 206 -12.22 1.26 -8.85
C SER A 206 -10.94 0.51 -8.48
N THR A 207 -9.89 0.59 -9.32
CA THR A 207 -8.62 -0.12 -9.10
C THR A 207 -7.53 0.85 -8.70
N TYR A 208 -7.09 0.77 -7.44
CA TYR A 208 -6.06 1.61 -6.85
C TYR A 208 -4.75 0.83 -6.72
N ILE A 209 -3.73 1.23 -7.47
CA ILE A 209 -2.41 0.59 -7.48
C ILE A 209 -1.35 1.63 -7.10
N ALA A 210 -0.49 1.27 -6.15
CA ALA A 210 0.61 2.13 -5.73
C ALA A 210 1.66 2.25 -6.86
N PRO A 211 2.29 3.42 -7.03
CA PRO A 211 3.28 3.64 -8.10
C PRO A 211 4.50 2.71 -8.03
N ASP A 212 4.87 2.27 -6.82
CA ASP A 212 5.99 1.36 -6.54
C ASP A 212 5.63 -0.12 -6.66
N ALA A 213 4.37 -0.46 -6.93
CA ALA A 213 3.95 -1.85 -7.09
C ALA A 213 4.58 -2.47 -8.35
N ASP A 214 5.27 -3.58 -8.17
CA ASP A 214 5.89 -4.35 -9.25
C ASP A 214 4.93 -5.44 -9.74
N ILE A 215 4.24 -5.19 -10.85
CA ILE A 215 3.26 -6.10 -11.43
C ILE A 215 3.77 -6.60 -12.78
N ALA A 216 3.99 -7.91 -12.86
CA ALA A 216 4.55 -8.54 -14.05
C ALA A 216 3.56 -8.53 -15.24
N PRO A 217 4.06 -8.44 -16.48
CA PRO A 217 3.26 -8.61 -17.69
C PRO A 217 2.44 -9.93 -17.65
N GLY A 218 1.23 -9.89 -18.18
CA GLY A 218 0.30 -11.03 -18.19
C GLY A 218 -0.48 -11.23 -16.89
N ALA A 219 -0.22 -10.46 -15.84
CA ALA A 219 -1.08 -10.43 -14.66
C ALA A 219 -2.42 -9.76 -14.98
N THR A 220 -3.48 -10.17 -14.28
CA THR A 220 -4.84 -9.64 -14.43
C THR A 220 -5.31 -9.04 -13.10
N ILE A 221 -5.77 -7.79 -13.14
CA ILE A 221 -6.33 -7.08 -11.98
C ILE A 221 -7.81 -6.83 -12.23
N LEU A 222 -8.65 -7.39 -11.37
CA LEU A 222 -10.09 -7.27 -11.42
C LEU A 222 -10.60 -6.06 -10.64
N PRO A 223 -11.87 -5.63 -10.81
CA PRO A 223 -12.40 -4.43 -10.17
C PRO A 223 -12.31 -4.43 -8.64
N GLY A 224 -12.22 -3.24 -8.05
CA GLY A 224 -12.26 -3.04 -6.61
C GLY A 224 -10.96 -3.43 -5.87
N CYS A 225 -9.85 -3.60 -6.58
CA CYS A 225 -8.58 -3.95 -5.96
C CYS A 225 -7.85 -2.74 -5.42
N HIS A 226 -7.24 -2.92 -4.23
CA HIS A 226 -6.33 -1.97 -3.61
C HIS A 226 -4.96 -2.63 -3.46
N ILE A 227 -4.06 -2.35 -4.39
CA ILE A 227 -2.68 -2.84 -4.36
C ILE A 227 -1.81 -1.72 -3.79
N ARG A 228 -1.49 -1.84 -2.50
CA ARG A 228 -0.79 -0.84 -1.70
C ARG A 228 0.73 -0.91 -1.92
N PRO A 229 1.51 0.03 -1.35
CA PRO A 229 2.96 0.05 -1.50
C PRO A 229 3.66 -1.27 -1.13
N GLY A 230 4.79 -1.53 -1.80
CA GLY A 230 5.65 -2.67 -1.53
C GLY A 230 5.11 -4.02 -2.02
N CYS A 231 4.16 -4.04 -2.96
CA CYS A 231 3.60 -5.26 -3.52
C CYS A 231 4.36 -5.73 -4.76
N LYS A 232 4.48 -7.06 -4.89
CA LYS A 232 4.95 -7.73 -6.11
C LYS A 232 3.92 -8.75 -6.57
N VAL A 233 3.59 -8.76 -7.86
CA VAL A 233 2.61 -9.68 -8.46
C VAL A 233 3.24 -10.36 -9.68
N GLY A 234 3.33 -11.68 -9.63
CA GLY A 234 3.93 -12.51 -10.67
C GLY A 234 3.10 -12.62 -11.95
N ALA A 235 3.75 -13.06 -13.02
CA ALA A 235 3.13 -13.22 -14.32
C ALA A 235 1.97 -14.23 -14.29
N GLY A 236 0.88 -13.93 -15.00
CA GLY A 236 -0.32 -14.78 -15.03
C GLY A 236 -1.12 -14.85 -13.74
N ALA A 237 -0.73 -14.09 -12.70
CA ALA A 237 -1.53 -14.01 -11.49
C ALA A 237 -2.84 -13.25 -11.73
N VAL A 238 -3.89 -13.63 -11.00
CA VAL A 238 -5.21 -12.99 -11.06
C VAL A 238 -5.54 -12.42 -9.69
N ILE A 239 -5.64 -11.10 -9.59
CA ILE A 239 -5.92 -10.38 -8.33
C ILE A 239 -7.32 -9.78 -8.39
N GLY A 240 -8.14 -10.09 -7.42
CA GLY A 240 -9.48 -9.54 -7.29
C GLY A 240 -10.60 -10.55 -7.61
N PRO A 241 -11.86 -10.07 -7.66
CA PRO A 241 -12.22 -8.67 -7.32
C PRO A 241 -12.07 -8.33 -5.82
N ASN A 242 -12.21 -7.05 -5.47
CA ASN A 242 -12.26 -6.56 -4.08
C ASN A 242 -11.14 -7.10 -3.17
N THR A 243 -9.93 -7.13 -3.68
CA THR A 243 -8.75 -7.68 -2.99
C THR A 243 -7.85 -6.55 -2.49
N ILE A 244 -7.35 -6.70 -1.27
CA ILE A 244 -6.37 -5.77 -0.70
C ILE A 244 -5.02 -6.48 -0.55
N LEU A 245 -4.00 -5.90 -1.15
CA LEU A 245 -2.60 -6.33 -0.99
C LEU A 245 -1.79 -5.17 -0.39
N GLU A 246 -0.93 -5.46 0.58
CA GLU A 246 0.01 -4.50 1.16
C GLU A 246 1.31 -5.18 1.53
N LYS A 247 2.44 -4.70 0.98
CA LYS A 247 3.76 -5.35 1.16
C LYS A 247 3.69 -6.86 0.95
N ALA A 248 2.93 -7.27 -0.07
CA ALA A 248 2.63 -8.66 -0.37
C ALA A 248 3.36 -9.12 -1.63
N GLU A 249 3.92 -10.32 -1.58
CA GLU A 249 4.51 -10.98 -2.76
C GLU A 249 3.61 -12.13 -3.21
N ILE A 250 3.08 -12.03 -4.43
CA ILE A 250 2.18 -13.03 -5.03
C ILE A 250 2.89 -13.71 -6.20
N GLY A 251 3.04 -15.01 -6.12
CA GLY A 251 3.71 -15.83 -7.12
C GLY A 251 2.95 -15.93 -8.46
N ALA A 252 3.67 -16.39 -9.49
CA ALA A 252 3.13 -16.52 -10.83
C ALA A 252 1.95 -17.52 -10.88
N GLY A 253 0.94 -17.22 -11.69
CA GLY A 253 -0.24 -18.07 -11.87
C GLY A 253 -1.16 -18.19 -10.64
N THR A 254 -0.90 -17.43 -9.58
CA THR A 254 -1.68 -17.43 -8.34
C THR A 254 -2.93 -16.58 -8.46
N THR A 255 -4.03 -17.08 -7.91
CA THR A 255 -5.30 -16.33 -7.83
C THR A 255 -5.55 -15.87 -6.40
N VAL A 256 -5.78 -14.57 -6.21
CA VAL A 256 -6.21 -14.01 -4.92
C VAL A 256 -7.57 -13.34 -5.12
N ASN A 257 -8.63 -13.95 -4.61
CA ASN A 257 -10.00 -13.56 -4.85
C ASN A 257 -10.65 -13.02 -3.57
N ASN A 258 -11.16 -11.79 -3.61
CA ASN A 258 -11.96 -11.17 -2.55
C ASN A 258 -11.35 -11.39 -1.15
N SER A 259 -10.07 -11.12 -1.02
CA SER A 259 -9.25 -11.49 0.14
C SER A 259 -8.26 -10.39 0.51
N GLN A 260 -7.65 -10.52 1.67
CA GLN A 260 -6.66 -9.56 2.16
C GLN A 260 -5.33 -10.26 2.46
N VAL A 261 -4.23 -9.70 1.94
CA VAL A 261 -2.87 -10.20 2.16
C VAL A 261 -1.97 -9.03 2.59
N TYR A 262 -1.43 -9.13 3.79
CA TYR A 262 -0.57 -8.11 4.38
C TYR A 262 0.81 -8.67 4.74
N GLU A 263 1.88 -7.99 4.36
CA GLU A 263 3.27 -8.25 4.73
C GLU A 263 3.62 -9.76 4.69
N SER A 264 3.25 -10.41 3.58
CA SER A 264 3.29 -11.88 3.47
C SER A 264 3.59 -12.32 2.04
N THR A 265 4.06 -13.56 1.91
CA THR A 265 4.36 -14.17 0.62
C THR A 265 3.37 -15.30 0.31
N VAL A 266 2.87 -15.34 -0.91
CA VAL A 266 2.05 -16.43 -1.46
C VAL A 266 2.76 -16.97 -2.70
N GLY A 267 3.10 -18.22 -2.70
CA GLY A 267 3.81 -18.92 -3.77
C GLY A 267 3.01 -19.00 -5.08
N SER A 268 3.61 -19.66 -6.06
CA SER A 268 3.06 -19.78 -7.40
C SER A 268 1.94 -20.83 -7.49
N ASN A 269 1.02 -20.66 -8.46
CA ASN A 269 -0.08 -21.59 -8.74
C ASN A 269 -0.95 -21.91 -7.50
N THR A 270 -1.03 -20.96 -6.58
CA THR A 270 -1.80 -21.05 -5.34
C THR A 270 -3.14 -20.34 -5.50
N THR A 271 -4.16 -20.80 -4.79
CA THR A 271 -5.47 -20.13 -4.75
C THR A 271 -5.74 -19.60 -3.36
N VAL A 272 -6.12 -18.32 -3.26
CA VAL A 272 -6.48 -17.63 -2.01
C VAL A 272 -7.89 -17.06 -2.13
N GLY A 273 -8.72 -17.40 -1.16
CA GLY A 273 -10.08 -16.87 -1.06
C GLY A 273 -11.18 -17.79 -1.61
N PRO A 274 -12.42 -17.27 -1.67
CA PRO A 274 -12.76 -15.89 -1.24
C PRO A 274 -12.72 -15.72 0.29
N PHE A 275 -12.66 -14.45 0.74
CA PHE A 275 -12.73 -14.06 2.15
C PHE A 275 -11.64 -14.66 3.04
N ALA A 276 -10.45 -14.87 2.50
CA ALA A 276 -9.28 -15.24 3.28
C ALA A 276 -8.56 -14.00 3.84
N TYR A 277 -7.96 -14.15 5.02
CA TYR A 277 -7.16 -13.12 5.64
C TYR A 277 -5.75 -13.63 5.96
N ILE A 278 -4.77 -13.26 5.15
CA ILE A 278 -3.36 -13.58 5.36
C ILE A 278 -2.69 -12.40 6.05
N ARG A 279 -2.40 -12.59 7.34
CA ARG A 279 -1.83 -11.57 8.21
C ARG A 279 -0.31 -11.54 8.12
N PRO A 280 0.32 -10.44 8.59
CA PRO A 280 1.76 -10.24 8.52
C PRO A 280 2.60 -11.43 8.98
N GLN A 281 3.76 -11.58 8.32
CA GLN A 281 4.75 -12.63 8.60
C GLN A 281 4.24 -14.05 8.31
N SER A 282 3.37 -14.19 7.30
CA SER A 282 2.92 -15.50 6.82
C SER A 282 3.57 -15.83 5.48
N VAL A 283 3.91 -17.09 5.29
CA VAL A 283 4.48 -17.61 4.04
C VAL A 283 3.66 -18.81 3.60
N VAL A 284 3.07 -18.73 2.41
CA VAL A 284 2.32 -19.82 1.78
C VAL A 284 3.11 -20.32 0.59
N GLY A 285 3.33 -21.61 0.49
CA GLY A 285 4.08 -22.26 -0.58
C GLY A 285 3.32 -22.32 -1.91
N ASP A 286 3.91 -23.06 -2.84
CA ASP A 286 3.38 -23.26 -4.18
C ASP A 286 2.25 -24.30 -4.22
N GLY A 287 1.30 -24.14 -5.15
CA GLY A 287 0.22 -25.09 -5.38
C GLY A 287 -0.72 -25.27 -4.20
N CYS A 288 -0.75 -24.35 -3.27
CA CYS A 288 -1.60 -24.38 -2.08
C CYS A 288 -3.04 -23.95 -2.39
N ARG A 289 -3.95 -24.32 -1.48
CA ARG A 289 -5.30 -23.80 -1.47
C ARG A 289 -5.64 -23.21 -0.11
N ILE A 290 -5.81 -21.90 -0.04
CA ILE A 290 -6.26 -21.16 1.15
C ILE A 290 -7.67 -20.67 0.82
N GLY A 291 -8.69 -21.35 1.33
CA GLY A 291 -10.07 -21.14 0.91
C GLY A 291 -10.83 -20.12 1.77
N ASP A 292 -12.15 -20.28 1.77
CA ASP A 292 -13.08 -19.34 2.37
C ASP A 292 -12.98 -19.27 3.90
N PHE A 293 -12.97 -18.05 4.42
CA PHE A 293 -12.90 -17.74 5.84
C PHE A 293 -11.70 -18.37 6.56
N VAL A 294 -10.57 -18.44 5.87
CA VAL A 294 -9.31 -18.90 6.44
C VAL A 294 -8.49 -17.70 6.90
N GLU A 295 -8.01 -17.75 8.13
CA GLU A 295 -7.09 -16.76 8.68
C GLU A 295 -5.73 -17.41 8.96
N LEU A 296 -4.66 -16.85 8.37
CA LEU A 296 -3.27 -17.22 8.63
C LEU A 296 -2.56 -16.08 9.35
N LYS A 297 -1.77 -16.41 10.37
CA LYS A 297 -0.99 -15.42 11.14
C LYS A 297 0.36 -15.98 11.53
N LYS A 298 1.45 -15.31 11.14
CA LYS A 298 2.84 -15.71 11.51
C LYS A 298 3.11 -17.21 11.28
N SER A 299 2.63 -17.72 10.16
CA SER A 299 2.64 -19.15 9.88
C SER A 299 3.28 -19.44 8.53
N THR A 300 3.99 -20.58 8.46
CA THR A 300 4.53 -21.11 7.21
C THR A 300 3.69 -22.29 6.79
N ILE A 301 3.22 -22.29 5.54
CA ILE A 301 2.41 -23.36 4.93
C ILE A 301 3.22 -23.94 3.77
N GLY A 302 3.56 -25.23 3.86
CA GLY A 302 4.32 -25.95 2.84
C GLY A 302 3.54 -26.20 1.54
N ASN A 303 4.27 -26.53 0.48
CA ASN A 303 3.74 -26.68 -0.86
C ASN A 303 2.59 -27.71 -0.94
N GLY A 304 1.61 -27.43 -1.80
CA GLY A 304 0.49 -28.36 -2.04
C GLY A 304 -0.48 -28.53 -0.88
N THR A 305 -0.31 -27.78 0.21
CA THR A 305 -1.17 -27.85 1.40
C THR A 305 -2.51 -27.20 1.15
N LYS A 306 -3.58 -27.81 1.67
CA LYS A 306 -4.97 -27.37 1.50
C LYS A 306 -5.57 -26.99 2.83
N VAL A 307 -5.94 -25.72 2.97
CA VAL A 307 -6.68 -25.12 4.08
C VAL A 307 -7.96 -24.52 3.49
N SER A 308 -8.97 -25.35 3.27
CA SER A 308 -10.04 -24.98 2.35
C SER A 308 -11.18 -24.17 2.98
N HIS A 309 -11.45 -24.32 4.29
CA HIS A 309 -12.65 -23.74 4.90
C HIS A 309 -12.49 -23.40 6.38
N LEU A 310 -12.98 -22.20 6.81
CA LEU A 310 -13.26 -21.83 8.20
C LEU A 310 -12.15 -22.27 9.19
N THR A 311 -10.94 -21.88 8.96
CA THR A 311 -9.77 -22.39 9.70
C THR A 311 -8.91 -21.23 10.18
N TYR A 312 -8.46 -21.29 11.45
CA TYR A 312 -7.46 -20.37 11.96
C TYR A 312 -6.13 -21.10 12.19
N ILE A 313 -5.07 -20.60 11.55
CA ILE A 313 -3.70 -21.09 11.74
C ILE A 313 -2.83 -19.92 12.20
N GLY A 314 -2.44 -19.94 13.47
CA GLY A 314 -1.59 -18.92 14.08
C GLY A 314 -0.32 -19.51 14.69
N ASP A 315 0.81 -18.81 14.47
CA ASP A 315 2.12 -19.18 15.01
C ASP A 315 2.47 -20.68 14.74
N ALA A 316 2.31 -21.12 13.48
CA ALA A 316 2.48 -22.52 13.10
C ALA A 316 3.51 -22.72 11.99
N THR A 317 4.15 -23.90 11.98
CA THR A 317 4.90 -24.41 10.82
C THR A 317 4.17 -25.65 10.32
N VAL A 318 3.70 -25.58 9.08
CA VAL A 318 2.96 -26.67 8.43
C VAL A 318 3.77 -27.17 7.24
N GLY A 319 3.94 -28.48 7.18
CA GLY A 319 4.63 -29.16 6.10
C GLY A 319 3.88 -29.12 4.76
N GLU A 320 4.34 -29.94 3.85
CA GLU A 320 3.80 -30.04 2.50
C GLU A 320 2.61 -31.02 2.44
N ARG A 321 1.71 -30.80 1.48
CA ARG A 321 0.58 -31.69 1.15
C ARG A 321 -0.33 -32.01 2.34
N VAL A 322 -0.35 -31.16 3.34
CA VAL A 322 -1.25 -31.29 4.50
C VAL A 322 -2.67 -30.91 4.08
N ASN A 323 -3.64 -31.66 4.57
CA ASN A 323 -5.06 -31.32 4.35
C ASN A 323 -5.73 -30.96 5.67
N PHE A 324 -6.25 -29.74 5.76
CA PHE A 324 -7.03 -29.27 6.91
C PHE A 324 -8.52 -29.43 6.66
N GLY A 325 -9.20 -30.10 7.57
CA GLY A 325 -10.65 -30.17 7.63
C GLY A 325 -11.25 -28.85 8.13
N CYS A 326 -12.48 -28.59 7.72
CA CYS A 326 -13.24 -27.40 8.09
C CYS A 326 -13.32 -27.21 9.62
N GLY A 327 -13.20 -25.98 10.10
CA GLY A 327 -13.34 -25.64 11.51
C GLY A 327 -12.12 -25.98 12.38
N THR A 328 -10.97 -26.26 11.78
CA THR A 328 -9.72 -26.48 12.53
C THR A 328 -9.22 -25.17 13.14
N VAL A 329 -8.79 -25.24 14.39
CA VAL A 329 -8.24 -24.08 15.12
C VAL A 329 -6.90 -24.45 15.75
N VAL A 330 -5.87 -23.68 15.45
CA VAL A 330 -4.62 -23.68 16.20
C VAL A 330 -4.78 -22.77 17.41
N VAL A 331 -4.89 -23.37 18.61
CA VAL A 331 -5.04 -22.65 19.88
C VAL A 331 -3.65 -22.24 20.35
N ASN A 332 -3.13 -21.14 19.80
CA ASN A 332 -1.76 -20.69 19.97
C ASN A 332 -1.52 -19.75 21.16
N TYR A 333 -2.57 -19.38 21.91
CA TYR A 333 -2.50 -18.40 22.99
C TYR A 333 -3.17 -18.92 24.27
N ASP A 334 -2.47 -18.87 25.40
CA ASP A 334 -2.93 -19.35 26.71
C ASP A 334 -3.49 -18.25 27.62
N GLY A 335 -3.60 -17.02 27.12
CA GLY A 335 -3.95 -15.82 27.88
C GLY A 335 -2.74 -14.96 28.28
N TYR A 336 -1.52 -15.51 28.23
CA TYR A 336 -0.28 -14.84 28.61
C TYR A 336 0.79 -14.94 27.52
N HIS A 337 0.99 -16.13 26.93
CA HIS A 337 2.05 -16.42 25.97
C HIS A 337 1.49 -17.08 24.71
N LYS A 338 2.22 -16.91 23.61
CA LYS A 338 1.96 -17.57 22.34
C LYS A 338 2.94 -18.71 22.13
N TYR A 339 2.41 -19.85 21.70
CA TYR A 339 3.17 -21.06 21.44
C TYR A 339 3.03 -21.48 20.00
N ARG A 340 4.05 -22.17 19.50
CA ARG A 340 4.11 -22.64 18.13
C ARG A 340 3.61 -24.08 18.01
N THR A 341 2.88 -24.36 16.92
CA THR A 341 2.48 -25.70 16.50
C THR A 341 3.32 -26.12 15.31
N GLU A 342 3.79 -27.36 15.29
CA GLU A 342 4.51 -27.97 14.18
C GLU A 342 3.67 -29.11 13.60
N ILE A 343 3.49 -29.11 12.26
CA ILE A 343 2.76 -30.17 11.54
C ILE A 343 3.66 -30.63 10.41
N GLY A 344 3.97 -31.94 10.42
CA GLY A 344 4.79 -32.58 9.39
C GLY A 344 4.08 -32.73 8.05
N ASP A 345 4.75 -33.36 7.12
CA ASP A 345 4.26 -33.56 5.74
C ASP A 345 3.14 -34.60 5.68
N ASP A 346 2.29 -34.48 4.63
CA ASP A 346 1.24 -35.45 4.30
C ASP A 346 0.24 -35.72 5.44
N CYS A 347 0.10 -34.80 6.39
CA CYS A 347 -0.83 -34.93 7.51
C CYS A 347 -2.28 -34.68 7.06
N PHE A 348 -3.22 -35.34 7.73
CA PHE A 348 -4.66 -35.07 7.59
C PHE A 348 -5.24 -34.58 8.90
N ILE A 349 -5.68 -33.35 8.94
CA ILE A 349 -6.29 -32.73 10.12
C ILE A 349 -7.80 -32.81 9.94
N GLY A 350 -8.46 -33.61 10.78
CA GLY A 350 -9.93 -33.80 10.72
C GLY A 350 -10.71 -32.52 11.02
N CYS A 351 -11.95 -32.45 10.54
CA CYS A 351 -12.82 -31.28 10.79
C CYS A 351 -13.00 -31.01 12.30
N ASN A 352 -13.11 -29.71 12.65
CA ASN A 352 -13.29 -29.26 14.05
C ASN A 352 -12.19 -29.78 14.99
N THR A 353 -10.97 -29.93 14.49
CA THR A 353 -9.82 -30.26 15.33
C THR A 353 -9.30 -29.01 16.02
N ASN A 354 -9.07 -29.07 17.33
CA ASN A 354 -8.38 -28.05 18.09
C ASN A 354 -6.94 -28.51 18.37
N LEU A 355 -5.95 -27.77 17.90
CA LEU A 355 -4.53 -28.02 18.16
C LEU A 355 -4.07 -27.07 19.28
N VAL A 356 -4.02 -27.58 20.52
CA VAL A 356 -3.64 -26.77 21.70
C VAL A 356 -2.11 -26.70 21.78
N SER A 357 -1.58 -25.55 21.32
CA SER A 357 -0.14 -25.32 21.28
C SER A 357 0.49 -25.24 22.69
N PRO A 358 1.76 -25.69 22.87
CA PRO A 358 2.61 -26.27 21.85
C PRO A 358 2.31 -27.75 21.61
N VAL A 359 2.15 -28.16 20.36
CA VAL A 359 2.02 -29.55 19.95
C VAL A 359 2.74 -29.78 18.62
N LYS A 360 3.23 -31.03 18.45
CA LYS A 360 3.88 -31.49 17.24
C LYS A 360 3.16 -32.70 16.66
N LEU A 361 2.81 -32.62 15.36
CA LEU A 361 2.29 -33.75 14.60
C LEU A 361 3.37 -34.21 13.63
N GLY A 362 3.77 -35.46 13.75
CA GLY A 362 4.74 -36.09 12.85
C GLY A 362 4.16 -36.36 11.47
N ASP A 363 5.01 -36.62 10.48
CA ASP A 363 4.60 -36.86 9.10
C ASP A 363 3.51 -37.92 8.99
N ARG A 364 2.55 -37.70 8.09
CA ARG A 364 1.42 -38.61 7.86
C ARG A 364 0.55 -38.86 9.10
N ALA A 365 0.63 -38.00 10.12
CA ALA A 365 -0.27 -38.05 11.25
C ALA A 365 -1.70 -37.70 10.82
N PHE A 366 -2.68 -38.31 11.47
CA PHE A 366 -4.09 -38.13 11.21
C PHE A 366 -4.81 -37.74 12.51
N THR A 367 -5.67 -36.72 12.46
CA THR A 367 -6.57 -36.41 13.59
C THR A 367 -8.02 -36.74 13.21
N ALA A 368 -8.74 -37.45 14.05
CA ALA A 368 -10.17 -37.69 13.85
C ALA A 368 -10.97 -36.39 13.99
N ALA A 369 -12.08 -36.28 13.29
CA ALA A 369 -12.95 -35.11 13.42
C ALA A 369 -13.41 -34.87 14.87
N GLY A 370 -13.42 -33.62 15.31
CA GLY A 370 -13.78 -33.22 16.67
C GLY A 370 -12.72 -33.54 17.74
N THR A 371 -11.49 -33.79 17.32
CA THR A 371 -10.37 -34.09 18.25
C THR A 371 -9.79 -32.80 18.85
N THR A 372 -9.58 -32.77 20.16
CA THR A 372 -8.73 -31.76 20.83
C THR A 372 -7.37 -32.33 21.14
N VAL A 373 -6.34 -31.94 20.39
CA VAL A 373 -4.97 -32.42 20.52
C VAL A 373 -4.25 -31.60 21.57
N THR A 374 -3.81 -32.23 22.65
CA THR A 374 -3.06 -31.59 23.75
C THR A 374 -1.69 -32.23 23.99
N LYS A 375 -1.32 -33.22 23.19
CA LYS A 375 -0.03 -33.93 23.22
C LYS A 375 0.45 -34.18 21.80
N ASP A 376 1.74 -34.35 21.63
CA ASP A 376 2.32 -34.69 20.34
C ASP A 376 1.70 -35.95 19.73
N VAL A 377 1.55 -35.96 18.41
CA VAL A 377 1.04 -37.09 17.63
C VAL A 377 2.20 -37.68 16.85
N PRO A 378 2.57 -38.96 17.10
CA PRO A 378 3.64 -39.58 16.33
C PRO A 378 3.36 -39.69 14.84
N ALA A 379 4.41 -39.79 14.02
CA ALA A 379 4.27 -39.96 12.59
C ALA A 379 3.40 -41.19 12.25
N GLY A 380 2.49 -41.04 11.29
CA GLY A 380 1.58 -42.09 10.85
C GLY A 380 0.50 -42.52 11.87
N ALA A 381 0.40 -41.85 13.02
CA ALA A 381 -0.58 -42.17 14.04
C ALA A 381 -1.94 -41.48 13.80
N LEU A 382 -3.02 -42.13 14.22
CA LEU A 382 -4.35 -41.54 14.35
C LEU A 382 -4.58 -41.05 15.79
N SER A 383 -4.80 -39.73 15.95
CA SER A 383 -5.20 -39.15 17.23
C SER A 383 -6.73 -39.04 17.31
N VAL A 384 -7.31 -39.55 18.41
CA VAL A 384 -8.75 -39.46 18.70
C VAL A 384 -8.93 -38.97 20.14
N ALA A 385 -9.47 -37.77 20.32
CA ALA A 385 -9.72 -37.19 21.64
C ALA A 385 -11.14 -36.60 21.68
N ARG A 386 -12.12 -37.48 21.71
CA ARG A 386 -13.55 -37.16 21.82
C ARG A 386 -14.30 -38.30 22.49
N SER A 387 -15.45 -37.98 23.12
CA SER A 387 -16.31 -39.01 23.74
C SER A 387 -16.88 -39.99 22.71
N ARG A 388 -17.13 -41.22 23.15
CA ARG A 388 -17.88 -42.18 22.31
C ARG A 388 -19.31 -41.71 22.12
N GLN A 389 -19.84 -41.87 20.92
CA GLN A 389 -21.21 -41.56 20.60
C GLN A 389 -22.17 -42.46 21.39
N THR A 390 -23.20 -41.89 21.95
CA THR A 390 -24.33 -42.57 22.57
C THR A 390 -25.62 -42.13 21.90
N ASN A 391 -26.43 -43.04 21.43
CA ASN A 391 -27.73 -42.80 20.83
C ASN A 391 -28.83 -43.04 21.87
N LEU A 392 -29.69 -42.07 22.12
CA LEU A 392 -30.86 -42.19 23.02
C LEU A 392 -32.09 -42.42 22.16
N GLU A 393 -32.44 -43.67 21.92
CA GLU A 393 -33.59 -44.05 21.12
C GLU A 393 -34.90 -43.46 21.68
N GLY A 394 -35.80 -43.02 20.82
CA GLY A 394 -37.09 -42.44 21.20
C GLY A 394 -37.02 -41.14 22.00
N TRP A 395 -35.83 -40.49 22.11
CA TRP A 395 -35.67 -39.27 22.91
C TRP A 395 -36.54 -38.14 22.40
N ASN A 396 -36.65 -37.93 21.11
CA ASN A 396 -37.43 -36.85 20.52
C ASN A 396 -38.94 -37.08 20.72
N ASP A 397 -39.41 -38.34 20.58
CA ASP A 397 -40.82 -38.68 20.76
C ASP A 397 -41.28 -38.47 22.19
N ARG A 398 -40.46 -38.87 23.18
CA ARG A 398 -40.71 -38.60 24.59
C ARG A 398 -40.76 -37.09 24.88
N ARG A 399 -39.89 -36.30 24.28
CA ARG A 399 -39.83 -34.85 24.44
C ARG A 399 -41.06 -34.15 23.84
N ARG A 400 -41.48 -34.59 22.65
CA ARG A 400 -42.73 -34.10 22.01
C ARG A 400 -43.94 -34.39 22.85
N ALA A 401 -44.12 -35.62 23.34
CA ALA A 401 -45.23 -36.01 24.19
C ALA A 401 -45.27 -35.23 25.52
N ALA A 402 -44.11 -34.91 26.13
CA ALA A 402 -44.06 -34.05 27.30
C ALA A 402 -44.53 -32.61 26.96
N HIS A 403 -44.03 -32.03 25.88
CA HIS A 403 -44.39 -30.67 25.46
C HIS A 403 -45.87 -30.51 25.05
N GLU A 404 -46.49 -31.56 24.51
CA GLU A 404 -47.94 -31.58 24.23
C GLU A 404 -48.81 -31.65 25.51
N LYS A 405 -48.28 -32.23 26.59
CA LYS A 405 -48.95 -32.24 27.91
C LYS A 405 -48.89 -30.87 28.59
N ASP A 406 -47.77 -30.13 28.41
CA ASP A 406 -47.61 -28.79 29.01
C ASP A 406 -48.46 -27.72 28.33
N LYS A 407 -49.03 -28.02 27.16
CA LYS A 407 -49.93 -27.13 26.40
C LYS A 407 -51.43 -27.33 26.72
N LYS A 408 -51.77 -28.31 27.50
CA LYS A 408 -53.12 -28.57 28.00
C LYS A 408 -53.26 -28.09 29.44
#